data_dd3defe3bb74c2641434cb69174d3624
#
_entry.id   dd3defe3bb74c2641434cb69174d3624
#
_cell.length_a   1.000
_cell.length_b   1.000
_cell.length_c   1.000
_cell.angle_alpha   90.00
_cell.angle_beta   90.00
_cell.angle_gamma   90.00
#
_symmetry.space_group_name_H-M   'P 1'
#
loop_
_entity.id
_entity.type
_entity.pdbx_description
1 polymer ?
#
loop_
_entity_poly.entity_id
_entity_poly.type
_entity_poly.pdbx_seq_one_letter_code
_entity_poly.pdbx_strand_id
1 'polypeptide(L)'
;MEFAKIVSDYKNLFAASLPKMETDWRNWKVRNHVSFINETVEELLCADVDVIADVYERFLALSMSATMPNPKGTGKKVRSKEYKELDAIFKYTKMFDSAIADFFIEKAEELHITTCFYCELSYINTYNVVGSSKSTGKRQFDIDHFLPKTKCPIVGLSLFNFVPSCQICNSRIKQARALGDKVVEKIKYNPAGKDYCFDENVQIRLRMNRKPTTSFRAKGDNYLYFRCENGFRKFVDFFHLEERYEFHKKEALRLLELRAKYPQSTIKRMAALLGRSATDIHEDIFHKKYLSDNDRCFAKLTRDILK
;
A
#
# COMPACT_ATOMS: atom_id res chain seq x y z
N MET A 1 10.26 -10.13 -17.16
CA MET A 1 11.63 -9.59 -17.31
C MET A 1 11.81 -8.29 -16.50
N GLU A 2 10.87 -7.39 -16.51
CA GLU A 2 10.92 -6.08 -15.82
C GLU A 2 10.95 -6.21 -14.29
N PHE A 3 10.09 -6.99 -13.70
CA PHE A 3 10.02 -7.19 -12.24
C PHE A 3 11.30 -7.82 -11.65
N ALA A 4 11.92 -8.79 -12.34
CA ALA A 4 13.18 -9.37 -11.89
C ALA A 4 14.32 -8.34 -11.84
N LYS A 5 14.28 -7.34 -12.73
CA LYS A 5 15.21 -6.22 -12.74
C LYS A 5 15.00 -5.31 -11.52
N ILE A 6 13.75 -5.00 -11.18
CA ILE A 6 13.43 -4.20 -9.97
C ILE A 6 13.99 -4.87 -8.72
N VAL A 7 13.79 -6.18 -8.58
CA VAL A 7 14.32 -6.97 -7.46
C VAL A 7 15.86 -6.93 -7.42
N SER A 8 16.51 -7.07 -8.59
CA SER A 8 17.97 -7.00 -8.70
C SER A 8 18.49 -5.60 -8.35
N ASP A 9 17.87 -4.56 -8.88
CA ASP A 9 18.23 -3.16 -8.60
C ASP A 9 18.10 -2.86 -7.10
N TYR A 10 17.03 -3.36 -6.46
CA TYR A 10 16.85 -3.21 -5.02
C TYR A 10 17.95 -3.90 -4.20
N LYS A 11 18.32 -5.14 -4.52
CA LYS A 11 19.42 -5.86 -3.86
C LYS A 11 20.74 -5.11 -3.98
N ASN A 12 21.00 -4.49 -5.12
CA ASN A 12 22.22 -3.72 -5.37
C ASN A 12 22.41 -2.54 -4.40
N LEU A 13 21.35 -1.98 -3.82
CA LEU A 13 21.45 -0.93 -2.81
C LEU A 13 22.26 -1.39 -1.59
N PHE A 14 22.28 -2.68 -1.31
CA PHE A 14 22.89 -3.27 -0.13
C PHE A 14 24.25 -3.94 -0.42
N ALA A 15 24.68 -4.03 -1.68
CA ALA A 15 25.83 -4.83 -2.10
C ALA A 15 27.09 -4.57 -1.26
N ALA A 16 27.42 -3.31 -0.97
CA ALA A 16 28.58 -2.96 -0.16
C ALA A 16 28.45 -3.33 1.33
N SER A 17 27.23 -3.37 1.86
CA SER A 17 26.96 -3.62 3.28
C SER A 17 26.61 -5.06 3.58
N LEU A 18 26.13 -5.80 2.58
CA LEU A 18 25.58 -7.14 2.71
C LEU A 18 26.54 -8.15 3.37
N PRO A 19 27.84 -8.24 3.00
CA PRO A 19 28.74 -9.19 3.63
C PRO A 19 28.89 -8.99 5.15
N LYS A 20 28.91 -7.74 5.58
CA LYS A 20 28.95 -7.39 7.01
C LYS A 20 27.63 -7.72 7.68
N MET A 21 26.51 -7.36 7.09
CA MET A 21 25.18 -7.65 7.62
C MET A 21 24.96 -9.16 7.79
N GLU A 22 25.37 -9.97 6.83
CA GLU A 22 25.30 -11.45 6.91
C GLU A 22 26.13 -12.01 8.07
N THR A 23 27.34 -11.50 8.24
CA THR A 23 28.22 -11.91 9.35
C THR A 23 27.61 -11.53 10.71
N ASP A 24 27.16 -10.29 10.83
CA ASP A 24 26.54 -9.78 12.06
C ASP A 24 25.24 -10.52 12.38
N TRP A 25 24.41 -10.83 11.38
CA TRP A 25 23.17 -11.59 11.50
C TRP A 25 23.43 -13.04 11.97
N ARG A 26 24.37 -13.72 11.35
CA ARG A 26 24.76 -15.08 11.74
C ARG A 26 25.25 -15.11 13.19
N ASN A 27 26.14 -14.19 13.56
CA ASN A 27 26.67 -14.08 14.89
C ASN A 27 25.60 -13.77 15.95
N TRP A 28 24.64 -12.89 15.57
CA TRP A 28 23.53 -12.55 16.44
C TRP A 28 22.61 -13.76 16.67
N LYS A 29 22.28 -14.52 15.62
CA LYS A 29 21.47 -15.76 15.74
C LYS A 29 22.12 -16.76 16.67
N VAL A 30 23.41 -17.01 16.54
CA VAL A 30 24.15 -17.95 17.39
C VAL A 30 24.14 -17.50 18.86
N ARG A 31 24.47 -16.25 19.12
CA ARG A 31 24.49 -15.71 20.49
C ARG A 31 23.16 -15.72 21.22
N ASN A 32 22.08 -15.56 20.47
CA ASN A 32 20.73 -15.48 21.02
C ASN A 32 19.94 -16.79 20.87
N HIS A 33 20.59 -17.88 20.45
CA HIS A 33 19.98 -19.20 20.25
C HIS A 33 18.76 -19.19 19.32
N VAL A 34 18.78 -18.34 18.28
CA VAL A 34 17.70 -18.23 17.28
C VAL A 34 18.04 -19.10 16.07
N SER A 35 17.62 -20.37 16.14
CA SER A 35 17.88 -21.36 15.06
C SER A 35 16.74 -21.52 14.08
N PHE A 36 15.54 -21.05 14.40
CA PHE A 36 14.32 -21.27 13.61
C PHE A 36 14.07 -20.18 12.53
N ILE A 37 14.89 -19.14 12.48
CA ILE A 37 14.93 -18.18 11.35
C ILE A 37 16.18 -18.53 10.53
N ASN A 38 15.96 -19.30 9.45
CA ASN A 38 17.06 -19.81 8.65
C ASN A 38 17.51 -18.82 7.56
N GLU A 39 16.64 -17.92 7.20
CA GLU A 39 16.81 -16.97 6.10
C GLU A 39 18.08 -16.11 6.29
N THR A 40 18.80 -15.90 5.22
CA THR A 40 19.93 -14.98 5.11
C THR A 40 19.41 -13.54 4.98
N VAL A 41 20.27 -12.55 5.17
CA VAL A 41 19.90 -11.15 4.94
C VAL A 41 19.52 -10.94 3.48
N GLU A 42 20.29 -11.51 2.55
CA GLU A 42 20.03 -11.38 1.12
C GLU A 42 18.66 -11.95 0.72
N GLU A 43 18.29 -13.10 1.25
CA GLU A 43 16.96 -13.68 1.02
C GLU A 43 15.87 -12.78 1.59
N LEU A 44 16.04 -12.26 2.80
CA LEU A 44 15.07 -11.39 3.46
C LEU A 44 14.84 -10.06 2.75
N LEU A 45 15.85 -9.52 2.05
CA LEU A 45 15.70 -8.26 1.30
C LEU A 45 14.61 -8.34 0.24
N CYS A 46 14.44 -9.51 -0.38
CA CYS A 46 13.49 -9.70 -1.48
C CYS A 46 12.58 -10.92 -1.27
N ALA A 47 12.45 -11.39 -0.04
CA ALA A 47 11.54 -12.47 0.31
C ALA A 47 10.09 -12.07 0.05
N ASP A 48 9.29 -12.99 -0.48
CA ASP A 48 7.85 -12.81 -0.69
C ASP A 48 7.12 -12.50 0.62
N VAL A 49 5.92 -11.95 0.52
CA VAL A 49 5.11 -11.52 1.67
C VAL A 49 4.81 -12.65 2.64
N ASP A 50 4.62 -13.88 2.15
CA ASP A 50 4.40 -15.07 2.98
C ASP A 50 5.61 -15.38 3.86
N VAL A 51 6.82 -15.32 3.30
CA VAL A 51 8.06 -15.55 4.05
C VAL A 51 8.28 -14.46 5.10
N ILE A 52 8.14 -13.18 4.73
CA ILE A 52 8.35 -12.09 5.70
C ILE A 52 7.27 -12.06 6.79
N ALA A 53 6.03 -12.46 6.48
CA ALA A 53 4.97 -12.56 7.48
C ALA A 53 5.21 -13.71 8.47
N ASP A 54 5.72 -14.84 8.00
CA ASP A 54 6.09 -15.97 8.83
C ASP A 54 7.29 -15.64 9.73
N VAL A 55 8.36 -15.04 9.17
CA VAL A 55 9.51 -14.54 9.94
C VAL A 55 9.08 -13.53 11.00
N TYR A 56 8.17 -12.63 10.65
CA TYR A 56 7.62 -11.64 11.58
C TYR A 56 6.94 -12.31 12.77
N GLU A 57 6.06 -13.29 12.55
CA GLU A 57 5.36 -14.00 13.64
C GLU A 57 6.32 -14.84 14.50
N ARG A 58 7.25 -15.57 13.87
CA ARG A 58 8.26 -16.33 14.59
C ARG A 58 9.11 -15.43 15.50
N PHE A 59 9.46 -14.23 15.01
CA PHE A 59 10.19 -13.26 15.83
C PHE A 59 9.35 -12.69 16.98
N LEU A 60 8.06 -12.40 16.75
CA LEU A 60 7.19 -11.90 17.81
C LEU A 60 7.02 -12.90 18.95
N ALA A 61 7.02 -14.20 18.67
CA ALA A 61 6.95 -15.26 19.66
C ALA A 61 8.12 -15.21 20.66
N LEU A 62 9.28 -14.63 20.27
CA LEU A 62 10.42 -14.43 21.17
C LEU A 62 10.21 -13.31 22.21
N SER A 63 9.16 -12.49 22.07
CA SER A 63 8.89 -11.32 22.92
C SER A 63 10.04 -10.30 23.02
N MET A 64 11.06 -10.40 22.16
CA MET A 64 12.25 -9.51 22.17
C MET A 64 11.90 -8.05 21.85
N SER A 65 10.78 -7.81 21.16
CA SER A 65 10.28 -6.46 20.86
C SER A 65 9.59 -5.76 22.04
N ALA A 66 9.43 -6.46 23.16
CA ALA A 66 8.85 -5.87 24.36
C ALA A 66 9.73 -4.74 24.92
N THR A 67 9.08 -3.71 25.45
CA THR A 67 9.80 -2.63 26.13
C THR A 67 9.81 -2.88 27.64
N MET A 68 10.94 -2.63 28.28
CA MET A 68 11.14 -2.78 29.72
C MET A 68 11.29 -1.41 30.37
N PRO A 69 11.02 -1.28 31.70
CA PRO A 69 11.38 -0.09 32.45
C PRO A 69 12.88 0.21 32.31
N ASN A 70 13.21 1.50 32.18
CA ASN A 70 14.63 1.89 32.12
C ASN A 70 15.31 1.62 33.49
N PRO A 71 16.40 0.82 33.54
CA PRO A 71 17.13 0.57 34.76
C PRO A 71 17.65 1.84 35.46
N LYS A 72 17.80 2.93 34.72
CA LYS A 72 18.25 4.24 35.28
C LYS A 72 17.11 5.06 35.90
N GLY A 73 15.93 4.49 36.08
CA GLY A 73 14.80 5.14 36.77
C GLY A 73 14.21 6.38 36.11
N THR A 74 14.48 6.59 34.81
CA THR A 74 14.04 7.81 34.09
C THR A 74 12.56 7.77 33.65
N GLY A 75 11.78 6.77 34.04
CA GLY A 75 10.38 6.59 33.64
C GLY A 75 10.19 6.20 32.16
N LYS A 76 11.22 6.29 31.34
CA LYS A 76 11.18 5.90 29.91
C LYS A 76 11.32 4.39 29.76
N LYS A 77 10.52 3.80 28.88
CA LYS A 77 10.67 2.39 28.49
C LYS A 77 11.84 2.24 27.51
N VAL A 78 12.60 1.14 27.63
CA VAL A 78 13.74 0.82 26.77
C VAL A 78 13.59 -0.56 26.15
N ARG A 79 14.19 -0.75 24.99
CA ARG A 79 14.34 -2.08 24.34
C ARG A 79 15.49 -2.85 24.96
N SER A 80 15.44 -4.18 24.88
CA SER A 80 16.53 -5.05 25.30
C SER A 80 17.84 -4.76 24.53
N LYS A 81 18.95 -5.25 25.02
CA LYS A 81 20.25 -5.15 24.33
C LYS A 81 20.22 -5.95 23.02
N GLU A 82 19.69 -7.15 23.08
CA GLU A 82 19.56 -8.08 21.95
C GLU A 82 18.73 -7.45 20.82
N TYR A 83 17.59 -6.80 21.16
CA TYR A 83 16.78 -6.07 20.19
C TYR A 83 17.56 -4.91 19.56
N LYS A 84 18.32 -4.14 20.34
CA LYS A 84 19.09 -2.99 19.81
C LYS A 84 20.23 -3.44 18.89
N GLU A 85 20.89 -4.56 19.21
CA GLU A 85 21.90 -5.16 18.34
C GLU A 85 21.27 -5.61 17.02
N LEU A 86 20.11 -6.26 17.07
CA LEU A 86 19.36 -6.68 15.89
C LEU A 86 18.90 -5.48 15.04
N ASP A 87 18.33 -4.47 15.67
CA ASP A 87 17.93 -3.24 15.00
C ASP A 87 19.11 -2.51 14.33
N ALA A 88 20.33 -2.66 14.88
CA ALA A 88 21.53 -2.12 14.28
C ALA A 88 22.00 -2.89 13.02
N ILE A 89 21.71 -4.19 12.91
CA ILE A 89 22.01 -5.01 11.73
C ILE A 89 21.09 -4.61 10.58
N PHE A 90 19.77 -4.56 10.84
CA PHE A 90 18.73 -4.23 9.86
C PHE A 90 18.39 -2.73 9.87
N LYS A 91 19.37 -1.89 10.08
CA LYS A 91 19.21 -0.46 10.33
C LYS A 91 18.63 0.28 9.13
N TYR A 92 17.30 0.44 9.12
CA TYR A 92 16.61 1.25 8.13
C TYR A 92 17.03 2.74 8.19
N THR A 93 17.26 3.28 9.40
CA THR A 93 17.45 4.70 9.60
C THR A 93 18.85 5.20 9.20
N LYS A 94 18.93 6.39 8.60
CA LYS A 94 20.12 7.19 8.23
C LYS A 94 20.97 6.66 7.08
N MET A 95 21.09 5.34 6.88
CA MET A 95 21.95 4.79 5.83
C MET A 95 21.14 4.29 4.64
N PHE A 96 20.07 3.54 4.88
CA PHE A 96 19.26 2.94 3.82
C PHE A 96 17.97 3.70 3.51
N ASP A 97 17.44 4.48 4.43
CA ASP A 97 16.23 5.27 4.28
C ASP A 97 16.28 6.19 3.02
N SER A 98 17.40 6.92 2.83
CA SER A 98 17.58 7.77 1.64
C SER A 98 17.69 6.93 0.36
N ALA A 99 18.52 5.87 0.36
CA ALA A 99 18.72 5.02 -0.80
C ALA A 99 17.44 4.29 -1.22
N ILE A 100 16.66 3.80 -0.23
CA ILE A 100 15.35 3.18 -0.48
C ILE A 100 14.35 4.23 -1.00
N ALA A 101 14.36 5.45 -0.44
CA ALA A 101 13.51 6.52 -0.93
C ALA A 101 13.82 6.89 -2.38
N ASP A 102 15.09 7.03 -2.72
CA ASP A 102 15.55 7.31 -4.08
C ASP A 102 15.17 6.18 -5.04
N PHE A 103 15.33 4.91 -4.63
CA PHE A 103 14.88 3.76 -5.39
C PHE A 103 13.39 3.82 -5.74
N PHE A 104 12.52 4.11 -4.77
CA PHE A 104 11.07 4.21 -5.03
C PHE A 104 10.72 5.44 -5.88
N ILE A 105 11.52 6.51 -5.85
CA ILE A 105 11.36 7.66 -6.73
C ILE A 105 11.74 7.28 -8.17
N GLU A 106 12.87 6.62 -8.36
CA GLU A 106 13.37 6.20 -9.67
C GLU A 106 12.46 5.14 -10.33
N LYS A 107 11.91 4.25 -9.53
CA LYS A 107 11.03 3.16 -9.98
C LYS A 107 9.53 3.49 -9.91
N ALA A 108 9.17 4.74 -9.63
CA ALA A 108 7.77 5.12 -9.41
C ALA A 108 6.87 4.80 -10.61
N GLU A 109 7.34 5.01 -11.83
CA GLU A 109 6.61 4.72 -13.06
C GLU A 109 6.51 3.20 -13.28
N GLU A 110 7.62 2.47 -13.16
CA GLU A 110 7.67 1.00 -13.31
C GLU A 110 6.80 0.28 -12.25
N LEU A 111 6.67 0.87 -11.06
CA LEU A 111 5.87 0.36 -9.93
C LEU A 111 4.44 0.93 -9.90
N HIS A 112 4.04 1.71 -10.90
CA HIS A 112 2.71 2.36 -10.97
C HIS A 112 2.33 3.12 -9.69
N ILE A 113 3.28 3.88 -9.12
CA ILE A 113 3.05 4.68 -7.91
C ILE A 113 2.34 5.97 -8.28
N THR A 114 1.02 5.92 -8.37
CA THR A 114 0.16 7.03 -8.78
C THR A 114 -0.86 7.40 -7.71
N THR A 115 -1.45 6.41 -7.04
CA THR A 115 -2.43 6.60 -5.96
C THR A 115 -2.05 5.77 -4.74
N CYS A 116 -2.54 6.17 -3.56
CA CYS A 116 -2.28 5.47 -2.31
C CYS A 116 -2.74 4.01 -2.38
N PHE A 117 -1.84 3.07 -2.17
CA PHE A 117 -2.10 1.63 -2.27
C PHE A 117 -3.10 1.10 -1.23
N TYR A 118 -3.36 1.87 -0.17
CA TYR A 118 -4.36 1.50 0.83
C TYR A 118 -5.76 2.05 0.54
N CYS A 119 -5.88 3.25 -0.04
CA CYS A 119 -7.18 3.91 -0.09
C CYS A 119 -7.60 4.46 -1.45
N GLU A 120 -6.70 4.61 -2.42
CA GLU A 120 -6.96 5.24 -3.73
C GLU A 120 -7.61 6.65 -3.67
N LEU A 121 -7.63 7.30 -2.49
CA LEU A 121 -8.22 8.63 -2.31
C LEU A 121 -7.24 9.77 -2.52
N SER A 122 -5.95 9.48 -2.61
CA SER A 122 -4.89 10.49 -2.70
C SER A 122 -3.90 10.13 -3.78
N TYR A 123 -3.55 11.10 -4.61
CA TYR A 123 -2.41 10.97 -5.50
C TYR A 123 -1.11 10.90 -4.68
N ILE A 124 -0.23 10.01 -5.08
CA ILE A 124 1.07 9.79 -4.48
C ILE A 124 2.09 9.65 -5.62
N ASN A 125 2.59 10.75 -6.10
CA ASN A 125 3.48 10.79 -7.26
C ASN A 125 4.85 11.35 -6.90
N THR A 126 5.73 11.38 -7.89
CA THR A 126 7.01 12.10 -7.84
C THR A 126 6.92 13.40 -8.61
N TYR A 127 7.80 14.35 -8.30
CA TYR A 127 7.93 15.59 -9.04
C TYR A 127 9.38 16.08 -9.01
N ASN A 128 9.77 16.84 -10.03
CA ASN A 128 11.09 17.45 -10.12
C ASN A 128 11.01 18.93 -9.76
N VAL A 129 11.97 19.40 -8.95
CA VAL A 129 12.09 20.82 -8.62
C VAL A 129 12.98 21.47 -9.68
N VAL A 130 12.43 22.43 -10.42
CA VAL A 130 13.17 23.20 -11.43
C VAL A 130 14.30 23.99 -10.76
N GLY A 131 15.51 23.91 -11.32
CA GLY A 131 16.70 24.58 -10.77
C GLY A 131 17.41 23.83 -9.63
N SER A 132 16.95 22.65 -9.26
CA SER A 132 17.69 21.78 -8.35
C SER A 132 18.89 21.15 -9.06
N SER A 133 20.08 21.24 -8.46
CA SER A 133 21.29 20.58 -8.96
C SER A 133 21.28 19.06 -8.77
N LYS A 134 20.30 18.52 -8.04
CA LYS A 134 20.11 17.08 -7.86
C LYS A 134 19.12 16.57 -8.89
N SER A 135 19.56 15.59 -9.66
CA SER A 135 18.75 14.89 -10.67
C SER A 135 17.64 14.01 -10.06
N THR A 136 17.63 13.83 -8.75
CA THR A 136 16.63 13.02 -8.04
C THR A 136 15.35 13.82 -7.81
N GLY A 137 14.23 13.27 -8.26
CA GLY A 137 12.90 13.79 -8.00
C GLY A 137 12.57 13.89 -6.50
N LYS A 138 11.45 14.50 -6.20
CA LYS A 138 10.84 14.51 -4.87
C LYS A 138 9.60 13.63 -4.86
N ARG A 139 9.32 13.00 -3.73
CA ARG A 139 8.13 12.16 -3.56
C ARG A 139 7.03 12.90 -2.80
N GLN A 140 5.76 12.64 -3.17
CA GLN A 140 4.56 13.05 -2.44
C GLN A 140 3.92 11.87 -1.72
N PHE A 141 4.71 10.89 -1.32
CA PHE A 141 4.22 9.71 -0.61
C PHE A 141 5.16 9.32 0.53
N ASP A 142 4.59 8.62 1.48
CA ASP A 142 5.31 7.89 2.50
C ASP A 142 5.58 6.46 2.01
N ILE A 143 6.67 5.88 2.46
CA ILE A 143 6.97 4.45 2.30
C ILE A 143 6.65 3.79 3.64
N ASP A 144 5.47 3.18 3.71
CA ASP A 144 5.04 2.49 4.93
C ASP A 144 5.68 1.11 5.03
N HIS A 145 5.98 0.68 6.25
CA HIS A 145 6.29 -0.71 6.54
C HIS A 145 4.98 -1.43 6.88
N PHE A 146 4.51 -2.30 6.00
CA PHE A 146 3.26 -3.04 6.23
C PHE A 146 3.34 -3.83 7.55
N LEU A 147 4.41 -4.59 7.74
CA LEU A 147 4.78 -5.20 9.02
C LEU A 147 5.72 -4.24 9.78
N PRO A 148 5.32 -3.75 10.96
CA PRO A 148 6.05 -2.71 11.67
C PRO A 148 7.50 -3.11 12.01
N LYS A 149 8.48 -2.43 11.43
CA LYS A 149 9.91 -2.62 11.75
C LYS A 149 10.24 -2.45 13.22
N THR A 150 9.47 -1.63 13.94
CA THR A 150 9.64 -1.42 15.38
C THR A 150 9.22 -2.63 16.22
N LYS A 151 8.48 -3.56 15.65
CA LYS A 151 8.12 -4.83 16.28
C LYS A 151 9.06 -5.96 15.82
N CYS A 152 9.46 -5.96 14.56
CA CYS A 152 10.40 -6.91 14.00
C CYS A 152 11.38 -6.19 13.05
N PRO A 153 12.61 -5.87 13.51
CA PRO A 153 13.61 -5.21 12.67
C PRO A 153 14.01 -6.04 11.45
N ILE A 154 13.94 -7.36 11.53
CA ILE A 154 14.38 -8.31 10.50
C ILE A 154 13.70 -8.03 9.16
N VAL A 155 12.40 -7.71 9.18
CA VAL A 155 11.63 -7.40 7.98
C VAL A 155 11.68 -5.92 7.57
N GLY A 156 12.47 -5.11 8.28
CA GLY A 156 12.54 -3.67 8.10
C GLY A 156 13.15 -3.21 6.78
N LEU A 157 13.91 -4.08 6.11
CA LEU A 157 14.56 -3.80 4.81
C LEU A 157 13.98 -4.64 3.67
N SER A 158 12.93 -5.42 3.91
CA SER A 158 12.34 -6.28 2.88
C SER A 158 11.55 -5.44 1.88
N LEU A 159 11.83 -5.61 0.57
CA LEU A 159 11.18 -4.87 -0.52
C LEU A 159 9.65 -4.98 -0.45
N PHE A 160 9.13 -6.19 -0.29
CA PHE A 160 7.68 -6.45 -0.22
C PHE A 160 7.03 -6.08 1.11
N ASN A 161 7.81 -5.54 2.05
CA ASN A 161 7.27 -4.91 3.25
C ASN A 161 7.00 -3.41 3.08
N PHE A 162 7.43 -2.81 1.98
CA PHE A 162 7.21 -1.40 1.70
C PHE A 162 5.94 -1.18 0.90
N VAL A 163 5.11 -0.26 1.36
CA VAL A 163 3.87 0.11 0.69
C VAL A 163 3.83 1.62 0.48
N PRO A 164 3.92 2.09 -0.79
CA PRO A 164 3.70 3.49 -1.11
C PRO A 164 2.30 3.95 -0.69
N SER A 165 2.23 4.97 0.13
CA SER A 165 0.97 5.38 0.74
C SER A 165 0.90 6.87 1.04
N CYS A 166 -0.33 7.38 1.20
CA CYS A 166 -0.52 8.75 1.64
C CYS A 166 -0.25 8.88 3.15
N GLN A 167 0.14 10.07 3.58
CA GLN A 167 0.41 10.38 4.98
C GLN A 167 -0.76 10.04 5.91
N ILE A 168 -2.01 10.18 5.44
CA ILE A 168 -3.19 9.85 6.25
C ILE A 168 -3.22 8.35 6.56
N CYS A 169 -3.06 7.49 5.55
CA CYS A 169 -3.07 6.04 5.75
C CYS A 169 -1.87 5.58 6.58
N ASN A 170 -0.66 6.07 6.29
CA ASN A 170 0.55 5.69 7.02
C ASN A 170 0.58 6.29 8.43
N SER A 171 0.65 7.63 8.53
CA SER A 171 1.03 8.29 9.78
C SER A 171 -0.15 8.54 10.72
N ARG A 172 -1.39 8.67 10.21
CA ARG A 172 -2.57 8.97 11.03
C ARG A 172 -3.36 7.72 11.38
N ILE A 173 -3.54 6.80 10.43
CA ILE A 173 -4.39 5.62 10.62
C ILE A 173 -3.53 4.42 11.02
N LYS A 174 -2.65 3.94 10.15
CA LYS A 174 -1.91 2.69 10.39
C LYS A 174 -0.86 2.83 11.48
N GLN A 175 -0.01 3.84 11.42
CA GLN A 175 1.08 4.03 12.38
C GLN A 175 1.97 2.76 12.49
N ALA A 176 2.34 2.36 13.72
CA ALA A 176 3.12 1.16 13.99
C ALA A 176 2.23 -0.08 14.25
N ARG A 177 1.02 -0.14 13.67
CA ARG A 177 0.12 -1.29 13.79
C ARG A 177 0.30 -2.22 12.59
N ALA A 178 0.33 -3.53 12.84
CA ALA A 178 0.16 -4.52 11.78
C ALA A 178 -1.33 -4.68 11.48
N LEU A 179 -1.67 -4.87 10.22
CA LEU A 179 -3.02 -5.23 9.81
C LEU A 179 -3.12 -6.75 9.69
N GLY A 180 -4.16 -7.31 10.30
CA GLY A 180 -4.38 -8.74 10.41
C GLY A 180 -3.79 -9.34 11.67
N ASP A 181 -4.53 -10.28 12.27
CA ASP A 181 -4.15 -10.97 13.51
C ASP A 181 -3.32 -12.23 13.22
N LYS A 182 -3.63 -12.90 12.10
CA LYS A 182 -2.97 -14.13 11.66
C LYS A 182 -2.03 -13.90 10.49
N VAL A 183 -1.04 -14.79 10.30
CA VAL A 183 -0.13 -14.77 9.13
C VAL A 183 -0.90 -14.67 7.82
N VAL A 184 -1.90 -15.53 7.63
CA VAL A 184 -2.74 -15.55 6.41
C VAL A 184 -3.43 -14.20 6.14
N GLU A 185 -3.89 -13.51 7.18
CA GLU A 185 -4.47 -12.17 7.04
C GLU A 185 -3.43 -11.13 6.65
N LYS A 186 -2.22 -11.20 7.24
CA LYS A 186 -1.12 -10.30 6.90
C LYS A 186 -0.67 -10.45 5.45
N ILE A 187 -0.59 -11.69 4.96
CA ILE A 187 -0.28 -11.99 3.56
C ILE A 187 -1.35 -11.37 2.65
N LYS A 188 -2.62 -11.67 2.92
CA LYS A 188 -3.76 -11.25 2.12
C LYS A 188 -3.96 -9.74 2.04
N TYR A 189 -3.68 -9.01 3.13
CA TYR A 189 -3.92 -7.56 3.19
C TYR A 189 -2.72 -6.71 2.75
N ASN A 190 -1.58 -7.32 2.45
CA ASN A 190 -0.41 -6.58 2.00
C ASN A 190 -0.52 -6.24 0.50
N PRO A 191 -0.61 -4.95 0.12
CA PRO A 191 -0.74 -4.56 -1.29
C PRO A 191 0.47 -4.93 -2.16
N ALA A 192 1.64 -5.19 -1.57
CA ALA A 192 2.82 -5.66 -2.29
C ALA A 192 2.83 -7.19 -2.51
N GLY A 193 1.86 -7.92 -1.95
CA GLY A 193 1.78 -9.37 -2.04
C GLY A 193 1.03 -9.84 -3.29
N LYS A 194 1.45 -10.98 -3.85
CA LYS A 194 0.77 -11.65 -4.98
C LYS A 194 -0.65 -12.11 -4.67
N ASP A 195 -0.96 -12.33 -3.39
CA ASP A 195 -2.28 -12.77 -2.93
C ASP A 195 -3.22 -11.61 -2.55
N TYR A 196 -2.78 -10.38 -2.78
CA TYR A 196 -3.61 -9.20 -2.58
C TYR A 196 -4.68 -9.09 -3.67
N CYS A 197 -5.92 -9.32 -3.30
CA CYS A 197 -7.08 -9.38 -4.19
C CYS A 197 -8.22 -8.45 -3.70
N PHE A 198 -7.86 -7.21 -3.38
CA PHE A 198 -8.83 -6.23 -2.88
C PHE A 198 -9.95 -5.95 -3.88
N ASP A 199 -9.61 -5.78 -5.15
CA ASP A 199 -10.57 -5.44 -6.21
C ASP A 199 -11.62 -6.53 -6.44
N GLU A 200 -11.25 -7.79 -6.29
CA GLU A 200 -12.15 -8.93 -6.47
C GLU A 200 -13.10 -9.12 -5.28
N ASN A 201 -12.62 -8.77 -4.08
CA ASN A 201 -13.31 -9.06 -2.82
C ASN A 201 -14.02 -7.86 -2.20
N VAL A 202 -13.82 -6.68 -2.75
CA VAL A 202 -14.44 -5.46 -2.25
C VAL A 202 -15.14 -4.73 -3.38
N GLN A 203 -16.41 -4.41 -3.19
CA GLN A 203 -17.22 -3.64 -4.13
C GLN A 203 -17.76 -2.39 -3.45
N ILE A 204 -17.54 -1.24 -4.08
CA ILE A 204 -18.10 0.04 -3.62
C ILE A 204 -19.46 0.22 -4.29
N ARG A 205 -20.49 0.38 -3.48
CA ARG A 205 -21.86 0.52 -3.97
C ARG A 205 -22.53 1.76 -3.40
N LEU A 206 -23.37 2.38 -4.22
CA LEU A 206 -24.24 3.47 -3.78
C LEU A 206 -25.64 2.88 -3.51
N ARG A 207 -26.12 3.03 -2.28
CA ARG A 207 -27.51 2.73 -1.92
C ARG A 207 -28.35 4.00 -2.01
N MET A 208 -29.47 3.90 -2.72
CA MET A 208 -30.48 4.94 -2.80
C MET A 208 -31.73 4.48 -2.06
N ASN A 209 -32.19 5.22 -1.04
CA ASN A 209 -33.33 4.82 -0.21
C ASN A 209 -34.69 5.15 -0.86
N ARG A 210 -34.71 5.92 -1.93
CA ARG A 210 -35.95 6.22 -2.69
C ARG A 210 -35.77 5.89 -4.17
N LYS A 211 -36.88 5.50 -4.82
CA LYS A 211 -36.91 5.41 -6.28
C LYS A 211 -36.48 6.77 -6.86
N PRO A 212 -35.62 6.81 -7.88
CA PRO A 212 -35.17 8.05 -8.46
C PRO A 212 -36.37 8.78 -9.05
N THR A 213 -36.91 9.73 -8.33
CA THR A 213 -37.69 10.78 -8.90
C THR A 213 -36.73 11.73 -9.61
N THR A 214 -37.00 12.13 -10.80
CA THR A 214 -36.33 12.98 -11.79
C THR A 214 -35.07 13.80 -11.40
N SER A 215 -34.59 13.75 -10.17
CA SER A 215 -33.38 14.41 -9.72
C SER A 215 -32.60 13.50 -8.74
N PHE A 216 -31.44 13.03 -9.18
CA PHE A 216 -30.44 12.35 -8.31
C PHE A 216 -29.89 13.25 -7.18
N ARG A 217 -30.33 14.50 -7.11
CA ARG A 217 -29.86 15.54 -6.18
C ARG A 217 -30.59 15.58 -4.84
N ALA A 218 -31.53 14.67 -4.58
CA ALA A 218 -32.24 14.66 -3.28
C ALA A 218 -31.24 14.43 -2.14
N LYS A 219 -31.02 15.47 -1.35
CA LYS A 219 -30.22 15.44 -0.14
C LYS A 219 -30.83 14.45 0.85
N GLY A 220 -30.04 13.51 1.36
CA GLY A 220 -30.31 12.87 2.63
C GLY A 220 -30.36 11.34 2.64
N ASP A 221 -30.74 10.67 1.54
CA ASP A 221 -31.06 9.24 1.60
C ASP A 221 -30.08 8.32 0.84
N ASN A 222 -28.98 8.85 0.34
CA ASN A 222 -28.00 8.08 -0.42
C ASN A 222 -26.71 7.93 0.37
N TYR A 223 -26.16 6.73 0.43
CA TYR A 223 -24.88 6.48 1.08
C TYR A 223 -24.06 5.45 0.30
N LEU A 224 -22.73 5.61 0.39
CA LEU A 224 -21.79 4.63 -0.11
C LEU A 224 -21.58 3.55 0.94
N TYR A 225 -21.48 2.30 0.49
CA TYR A 225 -21.12 1.18 1.35
C TYR A 225 -20.20 0.21 0.62
N PHE A 226 -19.42 -0.52 1.38
CA PHE A 226 -18.48 -1.50 0.87
C PHE A 226 -19.02 -2.91 1.11
N ARG A 227 -19.35 -3.61 0.02
CA ARG A 227 -19.62 -5.05 0.09
C ARG A 227 -18.27 -5.75 0.11
N CYS A 228 -17.97 -6.44 1.19
CA CYS A 228 -16.69 -7.11 1.41
C CYS A 228 -16.90 -8.62 1.52
N GLU A 229 -16.07 -9.36 0.81
CA GLU A 229 -16.01 -10.82 0.85
C GLU A 229 -14.65 -11.28 1.44
N ASN A 230 -14.51 -12.54 1.74
CA ASN A 230 -13.25 -13.16 2.18
C ASN A 230 -12.51 -12.41 3.30
N GLY A 231 -13.24 -11.77 4.23
CA GLY A 231 -12.66 -11.09 5.39
C GLY A 231 -12.10 -9.70 5.13
N PHE A 232 -12.19 -9.15 3.91
CA PHE A 232 -11.70 -7.79 3.61
C PHE A 232 -12.44 -6.67 4.36
N ARG A 233 -13.55 -6.97 5.07
CA ARG A 233 -14.19 -6.00 5.99
C ARG A 233 -13.19 -5.46 7.01
N LYS A 234 -12.29 -6.29 7.56
CA LYS A 234 -11.24 -5.83 8.49
C LYS A 234 -10.31 -4.79 7.87
N PHE A 235 -9.96 -4.95 6.59
CA PHE A 235 -9.13 -3.97 5.87
C PHE A 235 -9.87 -2.65 5.69
N VAL A 236 -11.12 -2.71 5.24
CA VAL A 236 -11.99 -1.54 5.02
C VAL A 236 -12.18 -0.76 6.33
N ASP A 237 -12.52 -1.45 7.41
CA ASP A 237 -12.74 -0.84 8.72
C ASP A 237 -11.46 -0.28 9.32
N PHE A 238 -10.32 -0.97 9.14
CA PHE A 238 -9.03 -0.50 9.65
C PHE A 238 -8.61 0.84 9.05
N PHE A 239 -8.84 1.05 7.76
CA PHE A 239 -8.51 2.28 7.06
C PHE A 239 -9.69 3.27 7.01
N HIS A 240 -10.81 2.96 7.64
CA HIS A 240 -12.04 3.77 7.63
C HIS A 240 -12.47 4.12 6.20
N LEU A 241 -12.39 3.14 5.28
CA LEU A 241 -12.60 3.45 3.87
C LEU A 241 -14.04 3.85 3.59
N GLU A 242 -15.02 3.20 4.23
CA GLU A 242 -16.44 3.48 4.00
C GLU A 242 -16.77 4.92 4.40
N GLU A 243 -16.36 5.36 5.58
CA GLU A 243 -16.58 6.72 6.08
C GLU A 243 -15.83 7.77 5.25
N ARG A 244 -14.61 7.45 4.83
CA ARG A 244 -13.81 8.36 4.02
C ARG A 244 -14.32 8.51 2.60
N TYR A 245 -14.83 7.43 1.99
CA TYR A 245 -15.46 7.47 0.68
C TYR A 245 -16.84 8.14 0.71
N GLU A 246 -17.59 8.04 1.83
CA GLU A 246 -18.90 8.69 1.97
C GLU A 246 -18.81 10.21 1.76
N PHE A 247 -17.72 10.84 2.16
CA PHE A 247 -17.47 12.26 1.86
C PHE A 247 -17.49 12.55 0.34
N HIS A 248 -17.12 11.57 -0.47
CA HIS A 248 -17.00 11.66 -1.92
C HIS A 248 -18.20 11.08 -2.68
N LYS A 249 -19.32 10.79 -2.02
CA LYS A 249 -20.51 10.22 -2.67
C LYS A 249 -21.07 11.05 -3.83
N LYS A 250 -20.79 12.35 -3.86
CA LYS A 250 -21.16 13.23 -4.98
C LYS A 250 -20.54 12.77 -6.29
N GLU A 251 -19.33 12.20 -6.25
CA GLU A 251 -18.68 11.63 -7.44
C GLU A 251 -19.44 10.41 -7.95
N ALA A 252 -19.86 9.51 -7.07
CA ALA A 252 -20.68 8.36 -7.44
C ALA A 252 -22.03 8.79 -8.05
N LEU A 253 -22.68 9.80 -7.47
CA LEU A 253 -23.92 10.37 -8.03
C LEU A 253 -23.68 10.98 -9.41
N ARG A 254 -22.60 11.72 -9.61
CA ARG A 254 -22.21 12.29 -10.91
C ARG A 254 -22.01 11.19 -11.96
N LEU A 255 -21.36 10.09 -11.61
CA LEU A 255 -21.16 8.94 -12.51
C LEU A 255 -22.49 8.30 -12.91
N LEU A 256 -23.44 8.16 -11.99
CA LEU A 256 -24.79 7.65 -12.30
C LEU A 256 -25.57 8.62 -13.20
N GLU A 257 -25.46 9.94 -12.95
CA GLU A 257 -26.07 10.97 -13.83
C GLU A 257 -25.49 10.89 -15.25
N LEU A 258 -24.17 10.76 -15.38
CA LEU A 258 -23.51 10.58 -16.67
C LEU A 258 -23.97 9.29 -17.36
N ARG A 259 -24.05 8.18 -16.63
CA ARG A 259 -24.54 6.90 -17.17
C ARG A 259 -25.99 7.02 -17.68
N ALA A 260 -26.85 7.72 -16.95
CA ALA A 260 -28.22 7.97 -17.37
C ALA A 260 -28.29 8.90 -18.59
N LYS A 261 -27.45 9.94 -18.66
CA LYS A 261 -27.40 10.90 -19.76
C LYS A 261 -26.81 10.29 -21.04
N TYR A 262 -25.86 9.37 -20.91
CA TYR A 262 -25.15 8.71 -22.01
C TYR A 262 -25.36 7.19 -22.00
N PRO A 263 -26.61 6.71 -22.22
CA PRO A 263 -26.85 5.29 -22.36
C PRO A 263 -26.14 4.75 -23.61
N GLN A 264 -25.95 3.43 -23.69
CA GLN A 264 -25.22 2.79 -24.77
C GLN A 264 -25.74 3.13 -26.18
N SER A 265 -27.06 3.34 -26.32
CA SER A 265 -27.66 3.79 -27.57
C SER A 265 -27.22 5.19 -28.00
N THR A 266 -27.10 6.12 -27.04
CA THR A 266 -26.59 7.47 -27.29
C THR A 266 -25.11 7.44 -27.67
N ILE A 267 -24.30 6.64 -26.97
CA ILE A 267 -22.86 6.46 -27.27
C ILE A 267 -22.68 5.92 -28.70
N LYS A 268 -23.44 4.88 -29.09
CA LYS A 268 -23.38 4.33 -30.46
C LYS A 268 -23.74 5.36 -31.52
N ARG A 269 -24.76 6.17 -31.26
CA ARG A 269 -25.17 7.25 -32.18
C ARG A 269 -24.09 8.33 -32.29
N MET A 270 -23.49 8.75 -31.18
CA MET A 270 -22.39 9.70 -31.18
C MET A 270 -21.16 9.15 -31.93
N ALA A 271 -20.83 7.89 -31.72
CA ALA A 271 -19.74 7.22 -32.42
C ALA A 271 -19.95 7.25 -33.96
N ALA A 272 -21.15 6.94 -34.44
CA ALA A 272 -21.49 7.00 -35.85
C ALA A 272 -21.40 8.42 -36.42
N LEU A 273 -21.87 9.43 -35.66
CA LEU A 273 -21.82 10.84 -36.10
C LEU A 273 -20.39 11.39 -36.15
N LEU A 274 -19.54 10.96 -35.24
CA LEU A 274 -18.15 11.44 -35.12
C LEU A 274 -17.13 10.58 -35.88
N GLY A 275 -17.56 9.49 -36.53
CA GLY A 275 -16.65 8.57 -37.21
C GLY A 275 -15.66 7.88 -36.27
N ARG A 276 -16.03 7.69 -34.99
CA ARG A 276 -15.19 7.09 -33.95
C ARG A 276 -15.80 5.78 -33.44
N SER A 277 -14.99 4.96 -32.74
CA SER A 277 -15.54 3.76 -32.12
C SER A 277 -16.43 4.11 -30.90
N ALA A 278 -17.44 3.28 -30.62
CA ALA A 278 -18.27 3.43 -29.43
C ALA A 278 -17.44 3.26 -28.13
N THR A 279 -16.38 2.47 -28.19
CA THR A 279 -15.44 2.29 -27.07
C THR A 279 -14.71 3.58 -26.78
N ASP A 280 -14.15 4.27 -27.79
CA ASP A 280 -13.45 5.54 -27.60
C ASP A 280 -14.36 6.61 -26.98
N ILE A 281 -15.61 6.73 -27.50
CA ILE A 281 -16.59 7.69 -26.95
C ILE A 281 -16.92 7.34 -25.49
N HIS A 282 -17.08 6.05 -25.18
CA HIS A 282 -17.33 5.61 -23.82
C HIS A 282 -16.15 5.93 -22.89
N GLU A 283 -14.92 5.71 -23.36
CA GLU A 283 -13.69 6.03 -22.63
C GLU A 283 -13.55 7.53 -22.39
N ASP A 284 -13.84 8.36 -23.39
CA ASP A 284 -13.80 9.82 -23.24
C ASP A 284 -14.80 10.32 -22.19
N ILE A 285 -16.01 9.75 -22.14
CA ILE A 285 -17.06 10.16 -21.18
C ILE A 285 -16.78 9.68 -19.77
N PHE A 286 -16.33 8.42 -19.62
CA PHE A 286 -16.20 7.74 -18.34
C PHE A 286 -14.74 7.55 -17.89
N HIS A 287 -13.79 8.01 -18.71
CA HIS A 287 -12.34 7.87 -18.45
C HIS A 287 -11.87 6.43 -18.20
N LYS A 288 -12.52 5.44 -18.80
CA LYS A 288 -12.21 4.01 -18.56
C LYS A 288 -10.78 3.63 -18.91
N LYS A 289 -10.19 4.26 -19.92
CA LYS A 289 -8.81 4.00 -20.36
C LYS A 289 -7.78 4.23 -19.23
N TYR A 290 -8.09 5.10 -18.29
CA TYR A 290 -7.22 5.47 -17.16
C TYR A 290 -7.62 4.78 -15.84
N LEU A 291 -8.47 3.73 -15.91
CA LEU A 291 -8.99 3.06 -14.71
C LEU A 291 -8.41 1.66 -14.50
N SER A 292 -7.65 1.14 -15.47
CA SER A 292 -7.18 -0.25 -15.42
C SER A 292 -6.23 -0.52 -14.27
N ASP A 293 -5.35 0.42 -13.94
CA ASP A 293 -4.20 0.19 -13.07
C ASP A 293 -4.15 1.12 -11.84
N ASN A 294 -5.31 1.59 -11.37
CA ASN A 294 -5.38 2.54 -10.25
C ASN A 294 -4.62 3.86 -10.49
N ASP A 295 -4.40 4.20 -11.76
CA ASP A 295 -3.67 5.42 -12.17
C ASP A 295 -4.36 6.73 -11.76
N ARG A 296 -5.55 6.64 -11.18
CA ARG A 296 -6.36 7.79 -10.82
C ARG A 296 -7.06 7.58 -9.49
N CYS A 297 -7.14 8.65 -8.69
CA CYS A 297 -8.00 8.65 -7.51
C CYS A 297 -9.44 8.26 -7.88
N PHE A 298 -10.07 7.46 -7.03
CA PHE A 298 -11.41 6.91 -7.24
C PHE A 298 -11.55 5.96 -8.46
N ALA A 299 -10.46 5.38 -8.96
CA ALA A 299 -10.53 4.43 -10.06
C ALA A 299 -11.45 3.26 -9.73
N LYS A 300 -11.29 2.64 -8.55
CA LYS A 300 -12.16 1.58 -8.06
C LYS A 300 -13.61 2.04 -7.90
N LEU A 301 -13.86 3.19 -7.27
CA LEU A 301 -15.21 3.74 -7.16
C LEU A 301 -15.88 3.87 -8.54
N THR A 302 -15.15 4.41 -9.50
CA THR A 302 -15.68 4.60 -10.87
C THR A 302 -16.00 3.27 -11.54
N ARG A 303 -15.08 2.28 -11.45
CA ARG A 303 -15.29 0.93 -11.99
C ARG A 303 -16.53 0.27 -11.37
N ASP A 304 -16.68 0.35 -10.06
CA ASP A 304 -17.75 -0.33 -9.34
C ASP A 304 -19.13 0.31 -9.53
N ILE A 305 -19.20 1.65 -9.64
CA ILE A 305 -20.46 2.38 -9.89
C ILE A 305 -20.93 2.24 -11.36
N LEU A 306 -20.01 2.07 -12.30
CA LEU A 306 -20.33 1.93 -13.72
C LEU A 306 -20.63 0.48 -14.14
N LYS A 307 -20.36 -0.52 -13.31
CA LYS A 307 -20.84 -1.91 -13.49
C LYS A 307 -22.35 -1.99 -13.29
#